data_2b7dc803db833e10e47f3ab0626ae2b0
#
_entry.id   2b7dc803db833e10e47f3ab0626ae2b0
#
_cell.length_a   1.000
_cell.length_b   1.000
_cell.length_c   1.000
_cell.angle_alpha   90.00
_cell.angle_beta   90.00
_cell.angle_gamma   90.00
#
_symmetry.space_group_name_H-M   'P 1'
#
loop_
_entity.id
_entity.type
_entity.pdbx_description
1 polymer ?
#
loop_
_entity_poly.entity_id
_entity_poly.type
_entity_poly.pdbx_seq_one_letter_code
_entity_poly.pdbx_strand_id
1 'polypeptide(L)'
;MKRLTLKRHFTLLVMAAFWTTASPIGVDSIKDSNNDSVNEVKIQCDALRKIDANRDSISVQSYRAKVNKERNANMVAQEQLLINKENSMIMTFQITGLVVVLVLLGIGIFLIQKYNRRLKATREELNEARKVAENSMHLKSLFLSNMSHEIRTPLNALAGFSAILAEDNLDDETRKQFEGIIHQNSDLLLKLINDVVDFSKQQNGEMQFKIEKHDAVDICRNVVETVDKVKRTAAAILFESDLDTLTLSTDKARLQQMLINLLVNANKFTDKGKIVLSLEREGNNALFSVTDTGCGIAPEQREKIFNRFEKLDENAQGTGLGLSICRLIIERLGGKIWVDPDYNDGARFCFTHPIAEKEVKA
;
A
#
# COMPACT_ATOMS: atom_id res chain seq x y z
N MET A 1 14.66 6.30 25.02
CA MET A 1 15.72 7.14 25.62
C MET A 1 15.92 8.50 24.96
N LYS A 2 15.71 8.73 23.68
CA LYS A 2 15.90 10.07 23.02
C LYS A 2 14.84 11.15 23.33
N ARG A 3 13.71 10.83 23.96
CA ARG A 3 12.64 11.80 24.30
C ARG A 3 12.85 12.52 25.65
N LEU A 4 13.65 11.98 26.55
CA LEU A 4 13.93 12.63 27.85
C LEU A 4 15.02 13.68 27.79
N THR A 5 15.95 13.59 26.86
CA THR A 5 17.05 14.54 26.69
C THR A 5 16.59 15.87 26.08
N LEU A 6 15.59 15.84 25.18
CA LEU A 6 15.07 17.06 24.57
C LEU A 6 14.24 17.91 25.55
N LYS A 7 13.53 17.28 26.49
CA LYS A 7 12.80 18.00 27.55
C LYS A 7 13.74 18.70 28.55
N ARG A 8 14.88 18.11 28.87
CA ARG A 8 15.87 18.68 29.79
C ARG A 8 16.60 19.89 29.19
N HIS A 9 16.90 19.87 27.87
CA HIS A 9 17.54 21.03 27.21
C HIS A 9 16.57 22.20 27.02
N PHE A 10 15.28 21.94 26.81
CA PHE A 10 14.29 23.01 26.65
C PHE A 10 14.02 23.75 27.97
N THR A 11 13.93 23.03 29.10
CA THR A 11 13.76 23.64 30.43
C THR A 11 15.01 24.42 30.86
N LEU A 12 16.21 23.95 30.50
CA LEU A 12 17.45 24.67 30.77
C LEU A 12 17.58 25.93 29.93
N LEU A 13 17.11 25.92 28.67
CA LEU A 13 17.17 27.09 27.79
C LEU A 13 16.17 28.18 28.21
N VAL A 14 14.99 27.81 28.67
CA VAL A 14 14.01 28.76 29.21
C VAL A 14 14.46 29.33 30.57
N MET A 15 15.09 28.52 31.43
CA MET A 15 15.68 29.03 32.69
C MET A 15 16.91 29.87 32.45
N ALA A 16 17.74 29.57 31.47
CA ALA A 16 18.89 30.42 31.13
C ALA A 16 18.47 31.78 30.56
N ALA A 17 17.41 31.83 29.74
CA ALA A 17 16.82 33.07 29.25
C ALA A 17 16.22 33.92 30.38
N PHE A 18 15.67 33.27 31.42
CA PHE A 18 15.18 33.97 32.61
C PHE A 18 16.30 34.51 33.52
N TRP A 19 17.46 33.83 33.53
CA TRP A 19 18.58 34.22 34.41
C TRP A 19 19.46 35.32 33.78
N THR A 20 19.54 35.42 32.47
CA THR A 20 20.27 36.47 31.78
C THR A 20 19.54 37.82 31.76
N THR A 21 18.23 37.86 31.97
CA THR A 21 17.43 39.08 32.07
C THR A 21 17.28 39.59 33.52
N ALA A 22 17.65 38.77 34.53
CA ALA A 22 17.61 39.09 35.96
C ALA A 22 18.97 39.37 36.55
N SER A 23 19.95 39.80 35.76
CA SER A 23 21.20 40.35 36.33
C SER A 23 20.85 41.61 37.07
N PRO A 24 21.14 41.71 38.37
CA PRO A 24 20.98 42.95 39.11
C PRO A 24 21.97 43.96 38.54
N ILE A 25 21.45 44.89 37.71
CA ILE A 25 22.22 46.08 37.34
C ILE A 25 22.47 46.78 38.64
N GLY A 26 23.71 46.66 39.05
CA GLY A 26 24.47 47.22 40.11
C GLY A 26 23.76 48.17 41.06
N VAL A 27 23.44 47.66 42.22
CA VAL A 27 23.25 48.45 43.42
C VAL A 27 24.55 49.23 43.77
N ASP A 28 25.70 48.78 43.28
CA ASP A 28 27.01 49.42 43.52
C ASP A 28 27.20 50.73 42.76
N SER A 29 26.59 50.93 41.58
CA SER A 29 26.72 52.23 40.86
C SER A 29 25.87 53.35 41.47
N ILE A 30 24.87 53.01 42.31
CA ILE A 30 24.07 54.02 43.01
C ILE A 30 24.77 54.53 44.30
N LYS A 31 25.64 53.71 44.90
CA LYS A 31 26.37 54.11 46.09
C LYS A 31 27.49 55.11 45.75
N ASP A 32 28.23 54.95 44.63
CA ASP A 32 29.27 55.86 44.23
C ASP A 32 28.72 57.19 43.75
N SER A 33 27.60 57.20 43.02
CA SER A 33 26.93 58.44 42.57
C SER A 33 26.33 59.24 43.76
N ASN A 34 25.90 58.58 44.83
CA ASN A 34 25.44 59.29 46.04
C ASN A 34 26.57 59.86 46.86
N ASN A 35 27.73 59.19 46.88
CA ASN A 35 28.91 59.73 47.64
C ASN A 35 29.47 60.96 47.00
N ASP A 36 29.57 61.00 45.66
CA ASP A 36 30.05 62.17 44.95
C ASP A 36 29.14 63.40 45.11
N SER A 37 27.81 63.15 45.02
CA SER A 37 26.84 64.23 45.20
C SER A 37 26.75 64.74 46.65
N VAL A 38 27.00 63.87 47.65
CA VAL A 38 27.04 64.25 49.07
C VAL A 38 28.31 65.04 49.34
N ASN A 39 29.44 64.66 48.72
CA ASN A 39 30.72 65.40 48.84
C ASN A 39 30.63 66.77 48.16
N GLU A 40 30.04 66.87 46.99
CA GLU A 40 29.84 68.16 46.30
C GLU A 40 28.91 69.09 47.07
N VAL A 41 27.81 68.58 47.66
CA VAL A 41 26.94 69.36 48.54
C VAL A 41 27.65 69.81 49.81
N LYS A 42 28.55 68.97 50.37
CA LYS A 42 29.36 69.33 51.55
C LYS A 42 30.38 70.42 51.26
N ILE A 43 31.05 70.37 50.14
CA ILE A 43 31.96 71.39 49.63
C ILE A 43 31.23 72.72 49.39
N GLN A 44 30.02 72.66 48.81
CA GLN A 44 29.14 73.82 48.62
C GLN A 44 28.64 74.43 49.92
N CYS A 45 28.27 73.61 50.94
CA CYS A 45 27.90 74.04 52.25
C CYS A 45 29.05 74.73 53.00
N ASP A 46 30.30 74.23 52.89
CA ASP A 46 31.48 74.84 53.50
C ASP A 46 31.90 76.18 52.82
N ALA A 47 31.66 76.25 51.47
CA ALA A 47 31.76 77.50 50.73
C ALA A 47 30.76 78.57 51.18
N LEU A 48 29.53 78.13 51.41
CA LEU A 48 28.42 78.99 51.91
C LEU A 48 28.67 79.49 53.36
N ARG A 49 29.28 78.67 54.23
CA ARG A 49 29.72 79.09 55.60
C ARG A 49 30.82 80.15 55.56
N LYS A 50 31.74 80.10 54.64
CA LYS A 50 32.80 81.11 54.41
C LYS A 50 32.19 82.41 53.87
N ILE A 51 31.12 82.39 53.09
CA ILE A 51 30.44 83.59 52.55
C ILE A 51 29.58 84.26 53.60
N ASP A 52 28.94 83.52 54.54
CA ASP A 52 28.18 84.03 55.65
C ASP A 52 29.04 84.84 56.67
N ALA A 53 30.33 84.55 56.68
CA ALA A 53 31.27 85.28 57.50
C ALA A 53 31.67 86.68 56.91
N ASN A 54 31.36 87.01 55.69
CA ASN A 54 31.58 88.28 55.03
C ASN A 54 30.21 88.89 54.58
N ARG A 55 29.70 89.84 55.32
CA ARG A 55 28.39 90.52 55.23
C ARG A 55 28.21 91.27 53.88
N ASP A 56 27.59 90.55 52.90
CA ASP A 56 26.79 91.19 51.86
C ASP A 56 25.53 90.38 51.60
N SER A 57 24.41 90.76 52.22
CA SER A 57 23.15 89.96 52.33
C SER A 57 22.45 89.67 50.97
N ILE A 58 22.71 90.43 49.93
CA ILE A 58 22.11 90.32 48.60
C ILE A 58 22.80 89.22 47.72
N SER A 59 24.10 89.10 47.78
CA SER A 59 24.89 88.12 47.06
C SER A 59 24.66 86.71 47.62
N VAL A 60 24.50 86.54 48.92
CA VAL A 60 24.20 85.27 49.61
C VAL A 60 22.83 84.75 49.27
N GLN A 61 21.78 85.62 49.21
CA GLN A 61 20.44 85.22 48.81
C GLN A 61 20.38 84.77 47.36
N SER A 62 21.00 85.42 46.43
CA SER A 62 21.06 85.03 45.01
C SER A 62 21.81 83.71 44.81
N TYR A 63 22.87 83.44 45.53
CA TYR A 63 23.58 82.20 45.51
C TYR A 63 22.75 81.02 46.10
N ARG A 64 22.12 81.23 47.22
CA ARG A 64 21.21 80.26 47.84
C ARG A 64 20.04 79.91 46.88
N ALA A 65 19.48 80.92 46.20
CA ALA A 65 18.43 80.67 45.18
C ALA A 65 18.90 79.83 43.99
N LYS A 66 20.14 80.06 43.54
CA LYS A 66 20.76 79.30 42.43
C LYS A 66 21.03 77.84 42.85
N VAL A 67 21.62 77.62 44.02
CA VAL A 67 21.91 76.30 44.58
C VAL A 67 20.58 75.52 44.81
N ASN A 68 19.54 76.17 45.36
CA ASN A 68 18.24 75.52 45.51
C ASN A 68 17.61 75.21 44.20
N LYS A 69 17.75 76.03 43.14
CA LYS A 69 17.27 75.77 41.78
C LYS A 69 17.95 74.57 41.16
N GLU A 70 19.33 74.52 41.28
CA GLU A 70 20.13 73.39 40.80
C GLU A 70 19.76 72.06 41.54
N ARG A 71 19.58 72.12 42.86
CA ARG A 71 19.18 71.00 43.71
C ARG A 71 17.84 70.47 43.32
N ASN A 72 16.86 71.35 43.08
CA ASN A 72 15.54 70.95 42.65
C ASN A 72 15.56 70.37 41.24
N ALA A 73 16.32 70.94 40.33
CA ALA A 73 16.53 70.42 38.98
C ALA A 73 17.16 69.03 39.01
N ASN A 74 18.16 68.77 39.84
CA ASN A 74 18.78 67.44 40.00
C ASN A 74 17.81 66.42 40.63
N MET A 75 16.98 66.86 41.64
CA MET A 75 15.97 65.97 42.23
C MET A 75 14.91 65.55 41.17
N VAL A 76 14.42 66.51 40.37
CA VAL A 76 13.44 66.21 39.29
C VAL A 76 14.07 65.30 38.25
N ALA A 77 15.34 65.53 37.85
CA ALA A 77 16.05 64.67 36.90
C ALA A 77 16.22 63.24 37.42
N GLN A 78 16.55 63.07 38.72
CA GLN A 78 16.64 61.74 39.35
C GLN A 78 15.29 61.02 39.44
N GLU A 79 14.24 61.75 39.75
CA GLU A 79 12.86 61.20 39.80
C GLU A 79 12.40 60.76 38.43
N GLN A 80 12.69 61.56 37.35
CA GLN A 80 12.41 61.15 35.97
C GLN A 80 13.22 59.93 35.54
N LEU A 81 14.49 59.82 35.97
CA LEU A 81 15.31 58.68 35.67
C LEU A 81 14.79 57.38 36.29
N LEU A 82 14.29 57.48 37.55
CA LEU A 82 13.65 56.37 38.25
C LEU A 82 12.35 55.91 37.54
N ILE A 83 11.49 56.86 37.16
CA ILE A 83 10.22 56.59 36.44
C ILE A 83 10.52 55.95 35.09
N ASN A 84 11.50 56.46 34.36
CA ASN A 84 11.90 55.87 33.06
C ASN A 84 12.46 54.45 33.22
N LYS A 85 13.19 54.17 34.28
CA LYS A 85 13.74 52.84 34.58
C LYS A 85 12.63 51.85 34.92
N GLU A 86 11.62 52.29 35.73
CA GLU A 86 10.45 51.50 36.06
C GLU A 86 9.59 51.17 34.84
N ASN A 87 9.30 52.15 34.01
CA ASN A 87 8.57 52.01 32.76
C ASN A 87 9.31 51.06 31.78
N SER A 88 10.64 51.15 31.69
CA SER A 88 11.47 50.27 30.87
C SER A 88 11.39 48.82 31.34
N MET A 89 11.42 48.57 32.65
CA MET A 89 11.21 47.22 33.20
C MET A 89 9.84 46.67 32.89
N ILE A 90 8.79 47.45 33.10
CA ILE A 90 7.41 47.02 32.80
C ILE A 90 7.26 46.66 31.33
N MET A 91 7.80 47.52 30.42
CA MET A 91 7.77 47.25 28.98
C MET A 91 8.55 45.98 28.62
N THR A 92 9.68 45.73 29.26
CA THR A 92 10.48 44.51 29.05
C THR A 92 9.69 43.25 29.48
N PHE A 93 9.02 43.30 30.64
CA PHE A 93 8.14 42.19 31.09
C PHE A 93 6.97 41.95 30.17
N GLN A 94 6.33 42.98 29.64
CA GLN A 94 5.22 42.85 28.67
C GLN A 94 5.69 42.21 27.37
N ILE A 95 6.84 42.67 26.83
CA ILE A 95 7.40 42.12 25.59
C ILE A 95 7.79 40.63 25.77
N THR A 96 8.48 40.31 26.88
CA THR A 96 8.89 38.92 27.15
C THR A 96 7.65 38.00 27.34
N GLY A 97 6.60 38.47 28.03
CA GLY A 97 5.35 37.76 28.17
C GLY A 97 4.67 37.48 26.80
N LEU A 98 4.63 38.51 25.93
CA LEU A 98 4.07 38.38 24.60
C LEU A 98 4.84 37.35 23.74
N VAL A 99 6.17 37.41 23.79
CA VAL A 99 7.02 36.45 23.06
C VAL A 99 6.81 35.02 23.52
N VAL A 100 6.70 34.79 24.84
CA VAL A 100 6.39 33.45 25.38
C VAL A 100 5.05 32.93 24.87
N VAL A 101 4.01 33.77 24.87
CA VAL A 101 2.68 33.39 24.33
C VAL A 101 2.77 33.05 22.85
N LEU A 102 3.46 33.84 22.04
CA LEU A 102 3.63 33.58 20.61
C LEU A 102 4.39 32.26 20.34
N VAL A 103 5.42 31.96 21.11
CA VAL A 103 6.17 30.71 21.02
C VAL A 103 5.27 29.51 21.36
N LEU A 104 4.46 29.61 22.43
CA LEU A 104 3.53 28.54 22.81
C LEU A 104 2.46 28.32 21.74
N LEU A 105 1.92 29.39 21.16
CA LEU A 105 0.96 29.28 20.04
C LEU A 105 1.63 28.63 18.81
N GLY A 106 2.86 29.03 18.46
CA GLY A 106 3.62 28.41 17.38
C GLY A 106 3.85 26.90 17.57
N ILE A 107 4.20 26.50 18.79
CA ILE A 107 4.35 25.08 19.14
C ILE A 107 3.00 24.36 19.03
N GLY A 108 1.91 24.97 19.52
CA GLY A 108 0.56 24.42 19.42
C GLY A 108 0.14 24.18 17.97
N ILE A 109 0.32 25.19 17.10
CA ILE A 109 0.02 25.08 15.68
C ILE A 109 0.87 23.99 15.02
N PHE A 110 2.17 23.93 15.31
CA PHE A 110 3.05 22.90 14.80
C PHE A 110 2.61 21.48 15.20
N LEU A 111 2.26 21.30 16.46
CA LEU A 111 1.77 20.00 16.95
C LEU A 111 0.46 19.60 16.30
N ILE A 112 -0.49 20.53 16.12
CA ILE A 112 -1.76 20.30 15.43
C ILE A 112 -1.52 19.91 13.98
N GLN A 113 -0.64 20.64 13.26
CA GLN A 113 -0.31 20.32 11.87
C GLN A 113 0.36 18.94 11.75
N LYS A 114 1.28 18.61 12.66
CA LYS A 114 1.93 17.30 12.70
C LYS A 114 0.92 16.18 12.98
N TYR A 115 0.00 16.40 13.90
CA TYR A 115 -1.06 15.44 14.20
C TYR A 115 -2.03 15.25 13.01
N ASN A 116 -2.45 16.34 12.38
CA ASN A 116 -3.32 16.31 11.22
C ASN A 116 -2.69 15.58 10.01
N ARG A 117 -1.38 15.77 9.78
CA ARG A 117 -0.66 15.02 8.72
C ARG A 117 -0.63 13.52 8.99
N ARG A 118 -0.38 13.12 10.25
CA ARG A 118 -0.43 11.71 10.64
C ARG A 118 -1.83 11.12 10.49
N LEU A 119 -2.84 11.85 10.93
CA LEU A 119 -4.24 11.42 10.81
C LEU A 119 -4.65 11.23 9.35
N LYS A 120 -4.22 12.13 8.44
CA LYS A 120 -4.46 11.98 7.00
C LYS A 120 -3.81 10.72 6.46
N ALA A 121 -2.53 10.48 6.73
CA ALA A 121 -1.82 9.29 6.26
C ALA A 121 -2.48 8.00 6.76
N THR A 122 -2.80 7.90 8.05
CA THR A 122 -3.50 6.73 8.61
C THR A 122 -4.89 6.54 8.00
N ARG A 123 -5.59 7.64 7.69
CA ARG A 123 -6.91 7.59 7.06
C ARG A 123 -6.82 7.10 5.59
N GLU A 124 -5.79 7.50 4.87
CA GLU A 124 -5.52 7.02 3.50
C GLU A 124 -5.20 5.52 3.51
N GLU A 125 -4.29 5.07 4.38
CA GLU A 125 -3.98 3.64 4.56
C GLU A 125 -5.23 2.82 4.93
N LEU A 126 -6.06 3.32 5.84
CA LEU A 126 -7.30 2.66 6.24
C LEU A 126 -8.30 2.58 5.08
N ASN A 127 -8.43 3.66 4.28
CA ASN A 127 -9.31 3.67 3.13
C ASN A 127 -8.84 2.70 2.03
N GLU A 128 -7.53 2.59 1.80
CA GLU A 128 -6.97 1.61 0.86
C GLU A 128 -7.22 0.18 1.36
N ALA A 129 -6.91 -0.10 2.62
CA ALA A 129 -7.19 -1.41 3.23
C ALA A 129 -8.69 -1.76 3.17
N ARG A 130 -9.56 -0.78 3.42
CA ARG A 130 -11.01 -0.95 3.31
C ARG A 130 -11.44 -1.28 1.87
N LYS A 131 -10.94 -0.56 0.86
CA LYS A 131 -11.23 -0.84 -0.55
C LYS A 131 -10.80 -2.25 -0.95
N VAL A 132 -9.60 -2.67 -0.53
CA VAL A 132 -9.12 -4.03 -0.77
C VAL A 132 -10.03 -5.07 -0.12
N ALA A 133 -10.45 -4.84 1.12
CA ALA A 133 -11.38 -5.73 1.83
C ALA A 133 -12.77 -5.78 1.17
N GLU A 134 -13.34 -4.63 0.80
CA GLU A 134 -14.63 -4.54 0.09
C GLU A 134 -14.58 -5.25 -1.26
N ASN A 135 -13.52 -5.04 -2.05
CA ASN A 135 -13.31 -5.76 -3.31
C ASN A 135 -13.18 -7.28 -3.09
N SER A 136 -12.46 -7.70 -2.06
CA SER A 136 -12.33 -9.12 -1.72
C SER A 136 -13.67 -9.74 -1.32
N MET A 137 -14.48 -9.03 -0.52
CA MET A 137 -15.82 -9.46 -0.15
C MET A 137 -16.78 -9.54 -1.37
N HIS A 138 -16.69 -8.55 -2.25
CA HIS A 138 -17.49 -8.53 -3.49
C HIS A 138 -17.13 -9.72 -4.39
N LEU A 139 -15.84 -9.96 -4.62
CA LEU A 139 -15.37 -11.12 -5.39
C LEU A 139 -15.81 -12.44 -4.74
N LYS A 140 -15.76 -12.56 -3.42
CA LYS A 140 -16.25 -13.74 -2.70
C LYS A 140 -17.76 -13.93 -2.85
N SER A 141 -18.54 -12.86 -2.85
CA SER A 141 -19.99 -12.92 -3.07
C SER A 141 -20.33 -13.34 -4.49
N LEU A 142 -19.67 -12.76 -5.50
CA LEU A 142 -19.80 -13.17 -6.91
C LEU A 142 -19.41 -14.64 -7.10
N PHE A 143 -18.33 -15.08 -6.45
CA PHE A 143 -17.93 -16.49 -6.47
C PHE A 143 -19.05 -17.42 -6.00
N LEU A 144 -19.59 -17.16 -4.81
CA LEU A 144 -20.65 -18.00 -4.24
C LEU A 144 -21.93 -18.00 -5.11
N SER A 145 -22.29 -16.84 -5.67
CA SER A 145 -23.42 -16.70 -6.57
C SER A 145 -23.23 -17.51 -7.86
N ASN A 146 -22.09 -17.31 -8.52
CA ASN A 146 -21.79 -18.01 -9.77
C ASN A 146 -21.65 -19.51 -9.56
N MET A 147 -20.98 -19.94 -8.45
CA MET A 147 -20.87 -21.36 -8.12
C MET A 147 -22.23 -22.02 -7.87
N SER A 148 -23.13 -21.32 -7.16
CA SER A 148 -24.47 -21.82 -6.89
C SER A 148 -25.22 -22.02 -8.19
N HIS A 149 -25.09 -21.13 -9.17
CA HIS A 149 -25.72 -21.24 -10.47
C HIS A 149 -25.12 -22.38 -11.32
N GLU A 150 -23.78 -22.43 -11.40
CA GLU A 150 -23.06 -23.43 -12.21
C GLU A 150 -23.21 -24.85 -11.64
N ILE A 151 -23.40 -25.02 -10.34
CA ILE A 151 -23.70 -26.32 -9.70
C ILE A 151 -25.17 -26.72 -9.91
N ARG A 152 -26.11 -25.76 -9.82
CA ARG A 152 -27.54 -26.04 -9.93
C ARG A 152 -27.93 -26.63 -11.30
N THR A 153 -27.34 -26.12 -12.38
CA THR A 153 -27.65 -26.55 -13.75
C THR A 153 -27.37 -28.05 -13.98
N PRO A 154 -26.15 -28.58 -13.77
CA PRO A 154 -25.88 -30.00 -13.92
C PRO A 154 -26.61 -30.84 -12.89
N LEU A 155 -26.81 -30.36 -11.67
CA LEU A 155 -27.58 -31.10 -10.64
C LEU A 155 -29.01 -31.28 -11.03
N ASN A 156 -29.68 -30.27 -11.59
CA ASN A 156 -31.05 -30.36 -12.10
C ASN A 156 -31.14 -31.33 -13.31
N ALA A 157 -30.14 -31.30 -14.20
CA ALA A 157 -30.05 -32.22 -15.31
C ALA A 157 -29.89 -33.68 -14.81
N LEU A 158 -29.00 -33.92 -13.84
CA LEU A 158 -28.84 -35.24 -13.21
C LEU A 158 -30.15 -35.73 -12.60
N ALA A 159 -30.80 -34.87 -11.79
CA ALA A 159 -32.07 -35.24 -11.15
C ALA A 159 -33.17 -35.52 -12.16
N GLY A 160 -33.32 -34.66 -13.20
CA GLY A 160 -34.34 -34.82 -14.24
C GLY A 160 -34.14 -36.09 -15.09
N PHE A 161 -32.95 -36.29 -15.64
CA PHE A 161 -32.67 -37.44 -16.47
C PHE A 161 -32.64 -38.77 -15.70
N SER A 162 -32.19 -38.76 -14.43
CA SER A 162 -32.27 -39.93 -13.56
C SER A 162 -33.72 -40.35 -13.27
N ALA A 163 -34.64 -39.39 -13.11
CA ALA A 163 -36.04 -39.66 -12.90
C ALA A 163 -36.69 -40.31 -14.16
N ILE A 164 -36.34 -39.80 -15.35
CA ILE A 164 -36.82 -40.33 -16.62
C ILE A 164 -36.26 -41.76 -16.87
N LEU A 165 -34.97 -42.00 -16.55
CA LEU A 165 -34.36 -43.33 -16.67
C LEU A 165 -35.00 -44.40 -15.76
N ALA A 166 -35.69 -43.98 -14.72
CA ALA A 166 -36.45 -44.89 -13.83
C ALA A 166 -37.80 -45.35 -14.43
N GLU A 167 -38.20 -44.79 -15.57
CA GLU A 167 -39.41 -45.20 -16.28
C GLU A 167 -39.18 -46.48 -17.11
N ASP A 168 -40.11 -47.46 -17.05
CA ASP A 168 -39.99 -48.80 -17.69
C ASP A 168 -40.12 -48.78 -19.22
N ASN A 169 -40.61 -47.69 -19.83
CA ASN A 169 -40.99 -47.64 -21.22
C ASN A 169 -40.00 -46.92 -22.16
N LEU A 170 -38.75 -46.82 -21.77
CA LEU A 170 -37.72 -46.21 -22.60
C LEU A 170 -37.09 -47.21 -23.58
N ASP A 171 -36.93 -46.79 -24.84
CA ASP A 171 -36.13 -47.56 -25.80
C ASP A 171 -34.60 -47.47 -25.44
N ASP A 172 -33.86 -48.47 -25.93
CA ASP A 172 -32.43 -48.63 -25.62
C ASP A 172 -31.56 -47.43 -26.11
N GLU A 173 -31.97 -46.79 -27.20
CA GLU A 173 -31.24 -45.66 -27.76
C GLU A 173 -31.42 -44.41 -26.92
N THR A 174 -32.65 -44.09 -26.51
CA THR A 174 -32.98 -43.00 -25.61
C THR A 174 -32.35 -43.21 -24.22
N ARG A 175 -32.35 -44.47 -23.74
CA ARG A 175 -31.68 -44.83 -22.48
C ARG A 175 -30.19 -44.49 -22.52
N LYS A 176 -29.46 -44.89 -23.56
CA LYS A 176 -28.04 -44.59 -23.76
C LYS A 176 -27.76 -43.09 -23.88
N GLN A 177 -28.65 -42.34 -24.54
CA GLN A 177 -28.52 -40.88 -24.62
C GLN A 177 -28.63 -40.22 -23.24
N PHE A 178 -29.60 -40.64 -22.42
CA PHE A 178 -29.79 -40.09 -21.08
C PHE A 178 -28.63 -40.49 -20.13
N GLU A 179 -28.15 -41.73 -20.20
CA GLU A 179 -26.92 -42.17 -19.50
C GLU A 179 -25.71 -41.27 -19.87
N GLY A 180 -25.56 -40.99 -21.16
CA GLY A 180 -24.51 -40.10 -21.64
C GLY A 180 -24.64 -38.67 -21.07
N ILE A 181 -25.87 -38.12 -20.98
CA ILE A 181 -26.12 -36.80 -20.39
C ILE A 181 -25.82 -36.81 -18.89
N ILE A 182 -26.21 -37.87 -18.18
CA ILE A 182 -25.93 -38.04 -16.75
C ILE A 182 -24.43 -38.08 -16.51
N HIS A 183 -23.68 -38.90 -17.25
CA HIS A 183 -22.22 -38.97 -17.14
C HIS A 183 -21.56 -37.59 -17.37
N GLN A 184 -21.97 -36.87 -18.41
CA GLN A 184 -21.47 -35.56 -18.74
C GLN A 184 -21.67 -34.55 -17.60
N ASN A 185 -22.88 -34.51 -17.03
CA ASN A 185 -23.20 -33.58 -15.95
C ASN A 185 -22.49 -33.96 -14.64
N SER A 186 -22.25 -35.28 -14.41
CA SER A 186 -21.45 -35.76 -13.29
C SER A 186 -20.00 -35.31 -13.41
N ASP A 187 -19.37 -35.45 -14.58
CA ASP A 187 -18.01 -35.03 -14.85
C ASP A 187 -17.85 -33.52 -14.72
N LEU A 188 -18.84 -32.76 -15.23
CA LEU A 188 -18.89 -31.32 -15.06
C LEU A 188 -18.95 -30.92 -13.60
N LEU A 189 -19.82 -31.58 -12.81
CA LEU A 189 -19.96 -31.30 -11.38
C LEU A 189 -18.67 -31.60 -10.60
N LEU A 190 -18.02 -32.74 -10.91
CA LEU A 190 -16.76 -33.11 -10.32
C LEU A 190 -15.64 -32.06 -10.63
N LYS A 191 -15.61 -31.59 -11.89
CA LYS A 191 -14.69 -30.52 -12.30
C LYS A 191 -14.94 -29.24 -11.51
N LEU A 192 -16.22 -28.81 -11.38
CA LEU A 192 -16.60 -27.62 -10.61
C LEU A 192 -16.17 -27.73 -9.14
N ILE A 193 -16.40 -28.89 -8.51
CA ILE A 193 -15.98 -29.14 -7.13
C ILE A 193 -14.46 -29.05 -6.99
N ASN A 194 -13.70 -29.65 -7.90
CA ASN A 194 -12.25 -29.60 -7.89
C ASN A 194 -11.72 -28.16 -8.08
N ASP A 195 -12.33 -27.38 -8.99
CA ASP A 195 -11.99 -25.98 -9.20
C ASP A 195 -12.23 -25.15 -7.91
N VAL A 196 -13.33 -25.41 -7.18
CA VAL A 196 -13.63 -24.78 -5.88
C VAL A 196 -12.62 -25.15 -4.81
N VAL A 197 -12.25 -26.44 -4.73
CA VAL A 197 -11.26 -26.93 -3.76
C VAL A 197 -9.89 -26.33 -4.05
N ASP A 198 -9.48 -26.31 -5.31
CA ASP A 198 -8.20 -25.70 -5.72
C ASP A 198 -8.19 -24.19 -5.43
N PHE A 199 -9.30 -23.50 -5.71
CA PHE A 199 -9.46 -22.08 -5.36
C PHE A 199 -9.37 -21.84 -3.83
N SER A 200 -10.02 -22.68 -3.02
CA SER A 200 -9.98 -22.59 -1.57
C SER A 200 -8.56 -22.81 -1.03
N LYS A 201 -7.85 -23.83 -1.52
CA LYS A 201 -6.45 -24.10 -1.16
C LYS A 201 -5.52 -22.97 -1.57
N GLN A 202 -5.81 -22.32 -2.71
CA GLN A 202 -5.08 -21.14 -3.16
C GLN A 202 -5.23 -19.96 -2.19
N GLN A 203 -6.46 -19.65 -1.76
CA GLN A 203 -6.77 -18.55 -0.85
C GLN A 203 -6.03 -18.69 0.49
N ASN A 204 -5.92 -19.92 0.97
CA ASN A 204 -5.28 -20.24 2.25
C ASN A 204 -3.75 -20.41 2.12
N GLY A 205 -3.18 -20.32 0.91
CA GLY A 205 -1.76 -20.62 0.69
C GLY A 205 -1.39 -22.11 0.84
N GLU A 206 -2.39 -22.98 0.87
CA GLU A 206 -2.24 -24.42 1.14
C GLU A 206 -2.00 -25.26 -0.12
N MET A 207 -1.97 -24.65 -1.31
CA MET A 207 -1.71 -25.38 -2.55
C MET A 207 -0.27 -25.90 -2.55
N GLN A 208 -0.13 -27.20 -2.35
CA GLN A 208 1.14 -27.93 -2.39
C GLN A 208 1.48 -28.36 -3.80
N PHE A 209 2.77 -28.28 -4.14
CA PHE A 209 3.32 -28.75 -5.39
C PHE A 209 4.34 -29.85 -5.15
N LYS A 210 4.18 -30.96 -5.85
CA LYS A 210 5.12 -32.08 -5.82
C LYS A 210 6.07 -31.96 -7.00
N ILE A 211 7.20 -31.29 -6.78
CA ILE A 211 8.18 -31.05 -7.85
C ILE A 211 9.08 -32.26 -8.03
N GLU A 212 8.96 -32.91 -9.19
CA GLU A 212 9.76 -34.05 -9.62
C GLU A 212 10.25 -33.87 -11.06
N LYS A 213 11.23 -34.64 -11.48
CA LYS A 213 11.72 -34.61 -12.87
C LYS A 213 10.79 -35.42 -13.76
N HIS A 214 10.22 -34.80 -14.77
CA HIS A 214 9.31 -35.43 -15.74
C HIS A 214 9.68 -35.01 -17.16
N ASP A 215 9.42 -35.89 -18.12
CA ASP A 215 9.52 -35.56 -19.53
C ASP A 215 8.27 -34.78 -19.97
N ALA A 216 8.48 -33.54 -20.42
CA ALA A 216 7.40 -32.66 -20.88
C ALA A 216 6.79 -33.12 -22.19
N VAL A 217 7.56 -33.76 -23.08
CA VAL A 217 7.07 -34.31 -24.36
C VAL A 217 6.06 -35.41 -24.09
N ASP A 218 6.39 -36.34 -23.17
CA ASP A 218 5.47 -37.41 -22.78
C ASP A 218 4.21 -36.84 -22.10
N ILE A 219 4.33 -35.80 -21.26
CA ILE A 219 3.18 -35.15 -20.66
C ILE A 219 2.27 -34.58 -21.73
N CYS A 220 2.80 -33.83 -22.70
CA CYS A 220 2.03 -33.23 -23.79
C CYS A 220 1.31 -34.29 -24.64
N ARG A 221 2.03 -35.36 -25.05
CA ARG A 221 1.47 -36.44 -25.82
C ARG A 221 0.30 -37.11 -25.12
N ASN A 222 0.46 -37.47 -23.84
CA ASN A 222 -0.58 -38.09 -23.03
C ASN A 222 -1.81 -37.18 -22.86
N VAL A 223 -1.59 -35.87 -22.69
CA VAL A 223 -2.68 -34.90 -22.56
C VAL A 223 -3.47 -34.76 -23.85
N VAL A 224 -2.80 -34.65 -25.01
CA VAL A 224 -3.45 -34.59 -26.32
C VAL A 224 -4.27 -35.84 -26.59
N GLU A 225 -3.71 -37.04 -26.36
CA GLU A 225 -4.44 -38.30 -26.48
C GLU A 225 -5.68 -38.36 -25.56
N THR A 226 -5.57 -37.85 -24.34
CA THR A 226 -6.67 -37.84 -23.39
C THR A 226 -7.79 -36.93 -23.84
N VAL A 227 -7.46 -35.70 -24.31
CA VAL A 227 -8.47 -34.72 -24.75
C VAL A 227 -9.09 -35.15 -26.08
N ASP A 228 -8.31 -35.74 -27.01
CA ASP A 228 -8.80 -36.19 -28.31
C ASP A 228 -9.85 -37.32 -28.19
N LYS A 229 -9.70 -38.21 -27.20
CA LYS A 229 -10.68 -39.29 -26.94
C LYS A 229 -12.04 -38.78 -26.44
N VAL A 230 -12.08 -37.63 -25.76
CA VAL A 230 -13.30 -37.06 -25.15
C VAL A 230 -13.85 -35.83 -25.86
N LYS A 231 -13.17 -35.39 -26.95
CA LYS A 231 -13.60 -34.23 -27.73
C LYS A 231 -14.96 -34.49 -28.39
N ARG A 232 -15.72 -33.42 -28.60
CA ARG A 232 -17.05 -33.45 -29.23
C ARG A 232 -17.10 -32.68 -30.54
N THR A 233 -16.07 -31.94 -30.86
CA THR A 233 -15.96 -31.12 -32.07
C THR A 233 -15.28 -31.90 -33.20
N ALA A 234 -15.45 -31.45 -34.44
CA ALA A 234 -14.73 -31.99 -35.58
C ALA A 234 -13.31 -31.44 -35.72
N ALA A 235 -12.85 -30.59 -34.80
CA ALA A 235 -11.48 -30.05 -34.82
C ALA A 235 -10.46 -31.16 -34.56
N ALA A 236 -9.37 -31.14 -35.33
CA ALA A 236 -8.24 -32.05 -35.10
C ALA A 236 -7.41 -31.50 -33.94
N ILE A 237 -7.03 -32.36 -32.97
CA ILE A 237 -6.09 -31.99 -31.88
C ILE A 237 -4.75 -32.64 -32.17
N LEU A 238 -3.72 -31.85 -32.29
CA LEU A 238 -2.37 -32.27 -32.68
C LEU A 238 -1.36 -31.88 -31.61
N PHE A 239 -0.27 -32.67 -31.51
CA PHE A 239 0.93 -32.29 -30.75
C PHE A 239 2.09 -32.11 -31.74
N GLU A 240 2.76 -30.96 -31.66
CA GLU A 240 3.90 -30.61 -32.49
C GLU A 240 5.09 -30.24 -31.60
N SER A 241 6.23 -30.87 -31.82
CA SER A 241 7.50 -30.57 -31.15
C SER A 241 8.68 -31.13 -31.97
N ASP A 242 9.74 -30.36 -32.05
CA ASP A 242 11.03 -30.82 -32.64
C ASP A 242 11.90 -31.53 -31.57
N LEU A 243 11.41 -31.68 -30.36
CA LEU A 243 12.12 -32.30 -29.25
C LEU A 243 11.69 -33.75 -29.07
N ASP A 244 12.66 -34.68 -29.03
CA ASP A 244 12.38 -36.07 -28.64
C ASP A 244 12.03 -36.21 -27.16
N THR A 245 12.74 -35.47 -26.31
CA THR A 245 12.54 -35.42 -24.83
C THR A 245 12.90 -34.06 -24.28
N LEU A 246 12.20 -33.62 -23.23
CA LEU A 246 12.55 -32.41 -22.47
C LEU A 246 12.26 -32.61 -21.00
N THR A 247 13.28 -32.79 -20.17
CA THR A 247 13.14 -32.98 -18.73
C THR A 247 12.90 -31.65 -18.03
N LEU A 248 11.78 -31.53 -17.33
CA LEU A 248 11.42 -30.39 -16.45
C LEU A 248 11.33 -30.85 -15.00
N SER A 249 11.73 -29.97 -14.08
CA SER A 249 11.41 -30.12 -12.65
C SER A 249 10.04 -29.47 -12.40
N THR A 250 8.98 -30.27 -12.38
CA THR A 250 7.60 -29.81 -12.38
C THR A 250 6.71 -30.72 -11.56
N ASP A 251 5.51 -30.21 -11.20
CA ASP A 251 4.42 -31.07 -10.73
C ASP A 251 3.64 -31.58 -11.96
N LYS A 252 3.79 -32.86 -12.27
CA LYS A 252 3.16 -33.51 -13.41
C LYS A 252 1.64 -33.32 -13.42
N ALA A 253 0.98 -33.52 -12.27
CA ALA A 253 -0.47 -33.45 -12.19
C ALA A 253 -0.98 -32.02 -12.44
N ARG A 254 -0.29 -31.02 -11.90
CA ARG A 254 -0.62 -29.61 -12.10
C ARG A 254 -0.35 -29.14 -13.53
N LEU A 255 0.75 -29.54 -14.13
CA LEU A 255 1.06 -29.24 -15.54
C LEU A 255 0.04 -29.88 -16.45
N GLN A 256 -0.32 -31.16 -16.24
CA GLN A 256 -1.39 -31.82 -16.98
C GLN A 256 -2.75 -31.13 -16.81
N GLN A 257 -3.12 -30.77 -15.60
CA GLN A 257 -4.36 -30.05 -15.30
C GLN A 257 -4.44 -28.75 -16.11
N MET A 258 -3.36 -27.99 -16.17
CA MET A 258 -3.28 -26.73 -16.91
C MET A 258 -3.41 -26.95 -18.41
N LEU A 259 -2.65 -27.90 -19.00
CA LEU A 259 -2.69 -28.24 -20.41
C LEU A 259 -4.08 -28.74 -20.83
N ILE A 260 -4.70 -29.61 -20.04
CA ILE A 260 -6.07 -30.09 -20.27
C ILE A 260 -7.04 -28.91 -20.28
N ASN A 261 -6.89 -27.97 -19.34
CA ASN A 261 -7.80 -26.82 -19.26
C ASN A 261 -7.67 -25.91 -20.50
N LEU A 262 -6.44 -25.66 -20.99
CA LEU A 262 -6.21 -24.89 -22.22
C LEU A 262 -6.77 -25.61 -23.45
N LEU A 263 -6.53 -26.91 -23.61
CA LEU A 263 -7.03 -27.71 -24.75
C LEU A 263 -8.55 -27.84 -24.73
N VAL A 264 -9.18 -28.03 -23.56
CA VAL A 264 -10.63 -28.08 -23.44
C VAL A 264 -11.24 -26.72 -23.77
N ASN A 265 -10.61 -25.61 -23.38
CA ASN A 265 -11.04 -24.28 -23.79
C ASN A 265 -10.93 -24.10 -25.32
N ALA A 266 -9.79 -24.46 -25.91
CA ALA A 266 -9.61 -24.43 -27.37
C ALA A 266 -10.68 -25.26 -28.09
N ASN A 267 -10.97 -26.49 -27.61
CA ASN A 267 -11.99 -27.35 -28.17
C ASN A 267 -13.42 -26.79 -28.02
N LYS A 268 -13.71 -26.07 -26.96
CA LYS A 268 -14.98 -25.39 -26.71
C LYS A 268 -15.28 -24.29 -27.74
N PHE A 269 -14.24 -23.56 -28.17
CA PHE A 269 -14.36 -22.39 -29.04
C PHE A 269 -13.96 -22.67 -30.50
N THR A 270 -13.66 -23.93 -30.84
CA THR A 270 -13.30 -24.38 -32.19
C THR A 270 -14.19 -25.53 -32.62
N ASP A 271 -15.23 -25.26 -33.42
CA ASP A 271 -16.13 -26.28 -33.93
C ASP A 271 -15.50 -27.15 -35.00
N LYS A 272 -14.74 -26.50 -35.92
CA LYS A 272 -14.04 -27.11 -37.04
C LYS A 272 -12.67 -26.47 -37.21
N GLY A 273 -11.71 -27.24 -37.75
CA GLY A 273 -10.35 -26.75 -37.95
C GLY A 273 -9.33 -27.55 -37.15
N LYS A 274 -8.35 -26.87 -36.55
CA LYS A 274 -7.30 -27.53 -35.79
C LYS A 274 -7.00 -26.85 -34.47
N ILE A 275 -6.56 -27.66 -33.52
CA ILE A 275 -6.02 -27.25 -32.22
C ILE A 275 -4.63 -27.88 -32.13
N VAL A 276 -3.61 -27.07 -31.91
CA VAL A 276 -2.23 -27.51 -31.85
C VAL A 276 -1.64 -27.20 -30.49
N LEU A 277 -1.19 -28.21 -29.77
CA LEU A 277 -0.28 -28.06 -28.65
C LEU A 277 1.15 -28.13 -29.18
N SER A 278 1.94 -27.07 -28.99
CA SER A 278 3.35 -27.12 -29.34
C SER A 278 4.23 -26.99 -28.10
N LEU A 279 5.43 -27.60 -28.19
CA LEU A 279 6.48 -27.51 -27.17
C LEU A 279 7.81 -27.26 -27.86
N GLU A 280 8.41 -26.15 -27.49
CA GLU A 280 9.71 -25.70 -28.00
C GLU A 280 10.65 -25.36 -26.85
N ARG A 281 11.96 -25.35 -27.16
CA ARG A 281 12.95 -24.86 -26.19
C ARG A 281 13.38 -23.44 -26.57
N GLU A 282 13.10 -22.50 -25.70
CA GLU A 282 13.51 -21.10 -25.83
C GLU A 282 14.56 -20.76 -24.75
N GLY A 283 15.84 -20.90 -25.16
CA GLY A 283 16.94 -20.66 -24.21
C GLY A 283 16.89 -21.58 -22.99
N ASN A 284 16.66 -21.00 -21.81
CA ASN A 284 16.55 -21.72 -20.52
C ASN A 284 15.12 -22.04 -20.12
N ASN A 285 14.15 -21.80 -21.01
CA ASN A 285 12.75 -22.08 -20.78
C ASN A 285 12.22 -23.10 -21.79
N ALA A 286 11.24 -23.88 -21.40
CA ALA A 286 10.32 -24.56 -22.27
C ALA A 286 9.19 -23.61 -22.62
N LEU A 287 8.93 -23.37 -23.87
CA LEU A 287 7.80 -22.61 -24.39
C LEU A 287 6.72 -23.59 -24.86
N PHE A 288 5.57 -23.50 -24.22
CA PHE A 288 4.38 -24.23 -24.63
C PHE A 288 3.41 -23.28 -25.31
N SER A 289 2.77 -23.71 -26.39
CA SER A 289 1.64 -22.97 -26.94
C SER A 289 0.47 -23.88 -27.26
N VAL A 290 -0.75 -23.40 -26.98
CA VAL A 290 -2.01 -24.01 -27.43
C VAL A 290 -2.62 -23.04 -28.42
N THR A 291 -2.62 -23.42 -29.68
CA THR A 291 -3.12 -22.64 -30.81
C THR A 291 -4.43 -23.25 -31.32
N ASP A 292 -5.47 -22.46 -31.47
CA ASP A 292 -6.73 -22.86 -32.04
C ASP A 292 -7.11 -21.96 -33.24
N THR A 293 -8.03 -22.46 -34.06
CA THR A 293 -8.61 -21.73 -35.20
C THR A 293 -10.06 -21.32 -34.92
N GLY A 294 -10.35 -20.98 -33.68
CA GLY A 294 -11.69 -20.62 -33.22
C GLY A 294 -12.02 -19.13 -33.39
N CYS A 295 -12.91 -18.62 -32.57
CA CYS A 295 -13.40 -17.22 -32.65
C CYS A 295 -12.36 -16.15 -32.23
N GLY A 296 -11.22 -16.55 -31.65
CA GLY A 296 -10.19 -15.64 -31.16
C GLY A 296 -10.57 -14.86 -29.92
N ILE A 297 -9.70 -13.92 -29.51
CA ILE A 297 -9.85 -13.12 -28.31
C ILE A 297 -9.53 -11.66 -28.63
N ALA A 298 -10.48 -10.75 -28.37
CA ALA A 298 -10.32 -9.33 -28.58
C ALA A 298 -9.15 -8.76 -27.75
N PRO A 299 -8.36 -7.80 -28.27
CA PRO A 299 -7.16 -7.28 -27.59
C PRO A 299 -7.43 -6.81 -26.16
N GLU A 300 -8.56 -6.14 -25.90
CA GLU A 300 -8.96 -5.59 -24.61
C GLU A 300 -9.29 -6.68 -23.58
N GLN A 301 -9.54 -7.90 -24.04
CA GLN A 301 -9.92 -9.05 -23.21
C GLN A 301 -8.75 -9.97 -22.91
N ARG A 302 -7.65 -9.93 -23.70
CA ARG A 302 -6.50 -10.87 -23.62
C ARG A 302 -5.87 -10.96 -22.23
N GLU A 303 -5.83 -9.86 -21.50
CA GLU A 303 -5.31 -9.87 -20.12
C GLU A 303 -6.43 -10.21 -19.11
N LYS A 304 -7.65 -9.74 -19.37
CA LYS A 304 -8.80 -9.91 -18.45
C LYS A 304 -9.23 -11.36 -18.29
N ILE A 305 -9.13 -12.17 -19.35
CA ILE A 305 -9.53 -13.59 -19.30
C ILE A 305 -8.78 -14.43 -18.25
N PHE A 306 -7.63 -13.97 -17.80
CA PHE A 306 -6.88 -14.59 -16.70
C PHE A 306 -7.34 -14.11 -15.32
N ASN A 307 -8.23 -13.11 -15.25
CA ASN A 307 -8.81 -12.70 -13.99
C ASN A 307 -9.82 -13.74 -13.51
N ARG A 308 -10.04 -13.77 -12.22
CA ARG A 308 -10.97 -14.70 -11.60
C ARG A 308 -12.40 -14.34 -12.00
N PHE A 309 -13.19 -15.34 -12.39
CA PHE A 309 -14.62 -15.22 -12.74
C PHE A 309 -14.91 -14.44 -14.02
N GLU A 310 -13.90 -14.07 -14.77
CA GLU A 310 -14.08 -13.46 -16.07
C GLU A 310 -14.54 -14.51 -17.10
N LYS A 311 -15.55 -14.14 -17.86
CA LYS A 311 -16.07 -14.90 -19.01
C LYS A 311 -16.16 -13.95 -20.20
N LEU A 312 -15.79 -14.40 -21.37
CA LEU A 312 -15.94 -13.62 -22.61
C LEU A 312 -17.42 -13.44 -23.00
N ASP A 313 -18.24 -14.42 -22.66
CA ASP A 313 -19.69 -14.45 -22.82
C ASP A 313 -20.31 -14.88 -21.48
N GLU A 314 -21.22 -14.06 -20.94
CA GLU A 314 -21.92 -14.36 -19.69
C GLU A 314 -22.74 -15.67 -19.76
N ASN A 315 -23.21 -16.04 -20.96
CA ASN A 315 -23.92 -17.27 -21.20
C ASN A 315 -23.00 -18.49 -21.41
N ALA A 316 -21.72 -18.29 -21.57
CA ALA A 316 -20.77 -19.39 -21.76
C ALA A 316 -20.66 -20.23 -20.48
N GLN A 317 -20.91 -21.55 -20.65
CA GLN A 317 -20.84 -22.54 -19.56
C GLN A 317 -19.41 -22.58 -18.95
N GLY A 318 -19.30 -22.52 -17.63
CA GLY A 318 -18.04 -22.63 -16.89
C GLY A 318 -17.87 -21.60 -15.78
N THR A 319 -16.97 -21.88 -14.85
CA THR A 319 -16.74 -21.09 -13.62
C THR A 319 -16.02 -19.77 -13.79
N GLY A 320 -15.31 -19.57 -14.92
CA GLY A 320 -14.33 -18.46 -15.06
C GLY A 320 -13.09 -18.63 -14.17
N LEU A 321 -12.86 -19.81 -13.58
CA LEU A 321 -11.70 -20.09 -12.74
C LEU A 321 -10.56 -20.75 -13.50
N GLY A 322 -10.85 -21.48 -14.59
CA GLY A 322 -9.86 -22.33 -15.25
C GLY A 322 -8.59 -21.59 -15.67
N LEU A 323 -8.72 -20.46 -16.39
CA LEU A 323 -7.55 -19.69 -16.83
C LEU A 323 -6.82 -19.00 -15.67
N SER A 324 -7.53 -18.56 -14.64
CA SER A 324 -6.90 -17.99 -13.43
C SER A 324 -6.12 -19.05 -12.64
N ILE A 325 -6.60 -20.31 -12.61
CA ILE A 325 -5.86 -21.45 -12.05
C ILE A 325 -4.63 -21.77 -12.92
N CYS A 326 -4.73 -21.71 -14.26
CA CYS A 326 -3.57 -21.88 -15.14
C CYS A 326 -2.48 -20.84 -14.85
N ARG A 327 -2.84 -19.54 -14.74
CA ARG A 327 -1.91 -18.48 -14.39
C ARG A 327 -1.22 -18.76 -13.05
N LEU A 328 -1.98 -19.13 -12.03
CA LEU A 328 -1.42 -19.47 -10.73
C LEU A 328 -0.42 -20.64 -10.79
N ILE A 329 -0.82 -21.74 -11.46
CA ILE A 329 0.04 -22.93 -11.55
C ILE A 329 1.37 -22.56 -12.19
N ILE A 330 1.33 -21.85 -13.33
CA ILE A 330 2.55 -21.54 -14.05
C ILE A 330 3.43 -20.50 -13.31
N GLU A 331 2.83 -19.52 -12.63
CA GLU A 331 3.57 -18.58 -11.80
C GLU A 331 4.27 -19.28 -10.63
N ARG A 332 3.62 -20.26 -10.01
CA ARG A 332 4.22 -21.10 -8.95
C ARG A 332 5.34 -22.00 -9.46
N LEU A 333 5.27 -22.42 -10.71
CA LEU A 333 6.33 -23.19 -11.39
C LEU A 333 7.44 -22.27 -11.95
N GLY A 334 7.36 -20.95 -11.73
CA GLY A 334 8.39 -19.98 -12.13
C GLY A 334 8.27 -19.50 -13.58
N GLY A 335 7.16 -19.76 -14.24
CA GLY A 335 6.88 -19.36 -15.63
C GLY A 335 5.92 -18.18 -15.74
N LYS A 336 5.48 -17.89 -16.98
CA LYS A 336 4.48 -16.87 -17.32
C LYS A 336 3.50 -17.44 -18.34
N ILE A 337 2.24 -16.94 -18.35
CA ILE A 337 1.22 -17.28 -19.33
C ILE A 337 0.64 -16.02 -19.94
N TRP A 338 0.37 -16.02 -21.25
CA TRP A 338 -0.23 -14.91 -22.00
C TRP A 338 -0.97 -15.42 -23.24
N VAL A 339 -1.75 -14.54 -23.87
CA VAL A 339 -2.30 -14.74 -25.22
C VAL A 339 -1.37 -14.04 -26.21
N ASP A 340 -0.96 -14.76 -27.26
CA ASP A 340 -0.11 -14.20 -28.31
C ASP A 340 -0.84 -13.03 -29.04
N PRO A 341 -0.30 -11.79 -28.96
CA PRO A 341 -0.95 -10.64 -29.57
C PRO A 341 -0.89 -10.65 -31.10
N ASP A 342 0.06 -11.36 -31.68
CA ASP A 342 0.31 -11.35 -33.13
C ASP A 342 -0.46 -12.44 -33.87
N TYR A 343 -1.06 -13.40 -33.15
CA TYR A 343 -1.89 -14.44 -33.73
C TYR A 343 -3.35 -13.99 -33.87
N ASN A 344 -3.92 -14.07 -35.10
CA ASN A 344 -5.23 -13.52 -35.42
C ASN A 344 -6.20 -14.52 -36.10
N ASP A 345 -5.75 -15.75 -36.38
CA ASP A 345 -6.58 -16.79 -37.01
C ASP A 345 -7.35 -17.65 -35.99
N GLY A 346 -7.51 -17.16 -34.77
CA GLY A 346 -8.10 -17.82 -33.62
C GLY A 346 -7.45 -17.30 -32.33
N ALA A 347 -7.18 -18.18 -31.37
CA ALA A 347 -6.42 -17.84 -30.18
C ALA A 347 -5.16 -18.70 -30.06
N ARG A 348 -4.09 -18.08 -29.53
CA ARG A 348 -2.87 -18.78 -29.15
C ARG A 348 -2.51 -18.43 -27.72
N PHE A 349 -2.63 -19.42 -26.84
CA PHE A 349 -2.19 -19.31 -25.44
C PHE A 349 -0.75 -19.80 -25.34
N CYS A 350 0.13 -18.95 -24.88
CA CYS A 350 1.55 -19.25 -24.66
C CYS A 350 1.88 -19.27 -23.18
N PHE A 351 2.75 -20.18 -22.76
CA PHE A 351 3.35 -20.10 -21.44
C PHE A 351 4.78 -20.64 -21.42
N THR A 352 5.58 -20.10 -20.50
CA THR A 352 6.95 -20.57 -20.27
C THR A 352 7.04 -21.39 -18.99
N HIS A 353 7.96 -22.35 -18.96
CA HIS A 353 8.36 -23.10 -17.78
C HIS A 353 9.88 -23.16 -17.72
N PRO A 354 10.53 -22.81 -16.60
CA PRO A 354 12.00 -22.93 -16.49
C PRO A 354 12.45 -24.36 -16.69
N ILE A 355 13.48 -24.55 -17.52
CA ILE A 355 14.19 -25.81 -17.60
C ILE A 355 15.18 -25.81 -16.44
N ALA A 356 15.07 -26.79 -15.52
CA ALA A 356 16.03 -26.89 -14.44
C ALA A 356 17.45 -26.95 -14.99
N GLU A 357 18.29 -26.00 -14.61
CA GLU A 357 19.74 -26.09 -14.92
C GLU A 357 20.24 -27.43 -14.38
N LYS A 358 21.03 -28.13 -15.23
CA LYS A 358 21.84 -29.21 -14.76
C LYS A 358 22.68 -28.67 -13.59
N GLU A 359 22.47 -29.19 -12.37
CA GLU A 359 23.47 -29.00 -11.33
C GLU A 359 24.83 -29.31 -11.92
N VAL A 360 25.61 -28.29 -12.18
CA VAL A 360 27.05 -28.43 -12.42
C VAL A 360 27.59 -28.92 -11.09
N LYS A 361 27.80 -30.23 -10.96
CA LYS A 361 28.52 -30.77 -9.83
C LYS A 361 29.89 -30.11 -9.84
N ALA A 362 30.14 -29.25 -8.85
CA ALA A 362 31.44 -28.77 -8.47
C ALA A 362 32.28 -29.94 -7.92
#